data_59a097f1c3b5cad755b6052558b8df69
#
_entry.id   59a097f1c3b5cad755b6052558b8df69
#
_cell.length_a   1.000
_cell.length_b   1.000
_cell.length_c   1.000
_cell.angle_alpha   90.00
_cell.angle_beta   90.00
_cell.angle_gamma   90.00
#
_symmetry.space_group_name_H-M   'P 1'
#
loop_
_entity.id
_entity.type
_entity.pdbx_description
1 polymer ?
#
loop_
_entity_poly.entity_id
_entity_poly.type
_entity_poly.pdbx_seq_one_letter_code
_entity_poly.pdbx_strand_id
1 'polypeptide(L)'
;MNVYLSISHATTCSPLLISIPHSGVEIPKSIQNRINQQAKRIHTDWQLDLLVKDFPFTTIASKLSRYIVDVNRSKYSSKSSTLPIIPRYDESGSPLFKQYPSKSTQQQWLKEYYTPYYDAISEQISLKEENHSKICILDLHSYDDEYFETNKIIISTRDRSTISKDALKYIVYCFEKEALSIQLDTPFKGGNIIHEVSKQSNVEAIQIEIPYSLYLHHNKLDATKSKILQEKLLQVFSQIEKYYKK
;
A
#
# COMPACT_ATOMS: atom_id res chain seq x y z
N MET A 1 9.38 7.63 -17.95
CA MET A 1 8.41 7.01 -17.00
C MET A 1 9.13 5.84 -16.34
N ASN A 2 9.06 5.71 -15.02
CA ASN A 2 9.71 4.59 -14.32
C ASN A 2 8.96 3.30 -14.63
N VAL A 3 9.63 2.30 -15.19
CA VAL A 3 9.02 1.03 -15.62
C VAL A 3 8.46 0.20 -14.44
N TYR A 4 8.92 0.47 -13.22
CA TYR A 4 8.48 -0.21 -12.00
C TYR A 4 7.37 0.53 -11.25
N LEU A 5 6.82 1.59 -11.84
CA LEU A 5 5.69 2.33 -11.31
C LEU A 5 4.53 2.27 -12.31
N SER A 6 3.34 1.97 -11.82
CA SER A 6 2.10 2.01 -12.59
C SER A 6 1.20 3.10 -12.03
N ILE A 7 0.70 3.96 -12.90
CA ILE A 7 -0.31 4.96 -12.54
C ILE A 7 -1.51 4.74 -13.44
N SER A 8 -2.66 4.48 -12.84
CA SER A 8 -3.97 4.47 -13.50
C SER A 8 -4.71 5.72 -13.09
N HIS A 9 -5.15 6.51 -14.05
CA HIS A 9 -5.86 7.76 -13.77
C HIS A 9 -7.36 7.51 -13.58
N ALA A 10 -7.95 8.26 -12.65
CA ALA A 10 -9.39 8.25 -12.44
C ALA A 10 -10.15 8.64 -13.71
N THR A 11 -11.32 8.04 -13.92
CA THR A 11 -12.24 8.42 -14.99
C THR A 11 -13.08 9.65 -14.65
N THR A 12 -13.06 10.05 -13.37
CA THR A 12 -13.80 11.21 -12.84
C THR A 12 -12.89 12.03 -11.92
N CYS A 13 -13.24 13.31 -11.70
CA CYS A 13 -12.59 14.14 -10.69
C CYS A 13 -12.93 13.57 -9.30
N SER A 14 -11.93 13.03 -8.62
CA SER A 14 -12.08 12.35 -7.33
C SER A 14 -11.03 12.82 -6.31
N PRO A 15 -11.43 13.12 -5.06
CA PRO A 15 -10.51 13.42 -3.97
C PRO A 15 -9.76 12.18 -3.46
N LEU A 16 -10.12 10.97 -3.91
CA LEU A 16 -9.45 9.75 -3.49
C LEU A 16 -8.20 9.46 -4.33
N LEU A 17 -7.16 8.98 -3.66
CA LEU A 17 -5.97 8.39 -4.26
C LEU A 17 -5.73 7.01 -3.64
N ILE A 18 -5.59 5.98 -4.47
CA ILE A 18 -5.22 4.64 -4.04
C ILE A 18 -3.71 4.45 -4.21
N SER A 19 -3.04 4.00 -3.15
CA SER A 19 -1.63 3.61 -3.13
C SER A 19 -1.52 2.11 -2.91
N ILE A 20 -0.69 1.41 -3.71
CA ILE A 20 -0.47 -0.05 -3.61
C ILE A 20 1.03 -0.31 -3.68
N PRO A 21 1.74 -0.23 -2.54
CA PRO A 21 3.20 -0.23 -2.55
C PRO A 21 3.82 -1.62 -2.67
N HIS A 22 3.08 -2.70 -2.39
CA HIS A 22 3.67 -4.03 -2.16
C HIS A 22 3.12 -5.16 -3.03
N SER A 23 2.28 -4.88 -4.03
CA SER A 23 1.79 -5.91 -4.97
C SER A 23 2.86 -6.34 -5.99
N GLY A 24 3.91 -5.52 -6.15
CA GLY A 24 4.96 -5.77 -7.12
C GLY A 24 5.85 -6.97 -6.81
N VAL A 25 6.16 -7.73 -7.84
CA VAL A 25 7.04 -8.91 -7.79
C VAL A 25 8.27 -8.79 -8.67
N GLU A 26 8.37 -7.70 -9.45
CA GLU A 26 9.43 -7.51 -10.41
C GLU A 26 10.78 -7.25 -9.73
N ILE A 27 11.82 -7.89 -10.29
CA ILE A 27 13.22 -7.68 -9.90
C ILE A 27 13.96 -7.17 -11.13
N PRO A 28 14.59 -5.97 -11.07
CA PRO A 28 15.37 -5.44 -12.19
C PRO A 28 16.44 -6.42 -12.67
N LYS A 29 16.60 -6.55 -14.00
CA LYS A 29 17.60 -7.46 -14.59
C LYS A 29 18.99 -7.25 -14.02
N SER A 30 19.38 -6.00 -13.74
CA SER A 30 20.67 -5.64 -13.14
C SER A 30 20.85 -6.14 -11.70
N ILE A 31 19.77 -6.51 -11.03
CA ILE A 31 19.75 -6.97 -9.64
C ILE A 31 19.54 -8.48 -9.52
N GLN A 32 18.94 -9.12 -10.52
CA GLN A 32 18.56 -10.55 -10.49
C GLN A 32 19.71 -11.48 -10.06
N ASN A 33 20.94 -11.24 -10.59
CA ASN A 33 22.10 -12.06 -10.23
C ASN A 33 22.61 -11.84 -8.79
N ARG A 34 22.16 -10.77 -8.13
CA ARG A 34 22.54 -10.43 -6.75
C ARG A 34 21.60 -11.02 -5.72
N ILE A 35 20.38 -11.42 -6.14
CA ILE A 35 19.35 -11.95 -5.25
C ILE A 35 19.67 -13.41 -4.89
N ASN A 36 19.44 -13.75 -3.63
CA ASN A 36 19.41 -15.12 -3.18
C ASN A 36 18.08 -15.76 -3.63
N GLN A 37 18.18 -16.73 -4.54
CA GLN A 37 17.02 -17.41 -5.11
C GLN A 37 16.25 -18.28 -4.08
N GLN A 38 16.89 -18.65 -2.99
CA GLN A 38 16.28 -19.45 -1.92
C GLN A 38 15.50 -18.59 -0.89
N ALA A 39 15.71 -17.27 -0.92
CA ALA A 39 15.00 -16.37 -0.01
C ALA A 39 13.49 -16.38 -0.28
N LYS A 40 12.72 -16.54 0.77
CA LYS A 40 11.26 -16.48 0.73
C LYS A 40 10.81 -15.02 0.65
N ARG A 41 9.68 -14.78 0.00
CA ARG A 41 9.09 -13.43 -0.19
C ARG A 41 7.60 -13.50 0.09
N ILE A 42 7.27 -13.94 1.30
CA ILE A 42 5.90 -14.29 1.69
C ILE A 42 5.03 -13.05 1.96
N HIS A 43 5.60 -11.92 2.38
CA HIS A 43 4.84 -10.70 2.63
C HIS A 43 4.69 -9.84 1.36
N THR A 44 4.28 -10.46 0.27
CA THR A 44 3.89 -9.79 -0.97
C THR A 44 2.38 -9.63 -0.98
N ASP A 45 1.86 -8.45 -1.26
CA ASP A 45 0.42 -8.20 -1.37
C ASP A 45 -0.07 -8.75 -2.73
N TRP A 46 -0.16 -10.08 -2.80
CA TRP A 46 -0.35 -10.82 -4.05
C TRP A 46 -1.56 -10.33 -4.84
N GLN A 47 -1.31 -9.86 -6.08
CA GLN A 47 -2.35 -9.47 -7.04
C GLN A 47 -3.35 -8.41 -6.52
N LEU A 48 -2.97 -7.63 -5.50
CA LEU A 48 -3.83 -6.59 -4.93
C LEU A 48 -4.10 -5.46 -5.94
N ASP A 49 -3.12 -5.14 -6.78
CA ASP A 49 -3.28 -4.20 -7.89
C ASP A 49 -4.31 -4.69 -8.92
N LEU A 50 -4.38 -6.00 -9.18
CA LEU A 50 -5.38 -6.59 -10.06
C LEU A 50 -6.78 -6.60 -9.44
N LEU A 51 -6.86 -6.72 -8.10
CA LEU A 51 -8.14 -6.66 -7.39
C LEU A 51 -8.88 -5.33 -7.61
N VAL A 52 -8.15 -4.22 -7.73
CA VAL A 52 -8.76 -2.87 -7.85
C VAL A 52 -8.51 -2.21 -9.20
N LYS A 53 -7.98 -2.95 -10.20
CA LYS A 53 -7.56 -2.40 -11.50
C LYS A 53 -8.64 -1.63 -12.26
N ASP A 54 -9.90 -2.02 -12.10
CA ASP A 54 -11.04 -1.44 -12.81
C ASP A 54 -11.80 -0.40 -11.96
N PHE A 55 -11.23 0.01 -10.81
CA PHE A 55 -11.84 1.04 -9.98
C PHE A 55 -11.69 2.43 -10.64
N PRO A 56 -12.71 3.29 -10.52
CA PRO A 56 -12.70 4.60 -11.18
C PRO A 56 -11.84 5.66 -10.47
N PHE A 57 -10.88 5.23 -9.65
CA PHE A 57 -10.02 6.09 -8.84
C PHE A 57 -8.59 6.10 -9.35
N THR A 58 -7.89 7.22 -9.19
CA THR A 58 -6.45 7.25 -9.46
C THR A 58 -5.73 6.26 -8.55
N THR A 59 -4.95 5.38 -9.15
CA THR A 59 -4.21 4.34 -8.44
C THR A 59 -2.73 4.42 -8.79
N ILE A 60 -1.87 4.42 -7.78
CA ILE A 60 -0.41 4.31 -7.90
C ILE A 60 0.01 2.96 -7.34
N ALA A 61 0.62 2.12 -8.16
CA ALA A 61 1.09 0.80 -7.73
C ALA A 61 2.58 0.60 -8.04
N SER A 62 3.32 0.06 -7.08
CA SER A 62 4.68 -0.41 -7.32
C SER A 62 4.65 -1.78 -7.99
N LYS A 63 5.39 -1.93 -9.09
CA LYS A 63 5.66 -3.24 -9.73
C LYS A 63 6.93 -3.89 -9.16
N LEU A 64 7.79 -3.07 -8.53
CA LEU A 64 9.02 -3.54 -7.90
C LEU A 64 8.71 -4.35 -6.65
N SER A 65 9.41 -5.48 -6.49
CA SER A 65 9.33 -6.25 -5.25
C SER A 65 9.81 -5.41 -4.06
N ARG A 66 9.01 -5.36 -2.98
CA ARG A 66 9.37 -4.70 -1.72
C ARG A 66 10.68 -5.21 -1.10
N TYR A 67 11.10 -6.40 -1.49
CA TYR A 67 12.36 -6.99 -1.03
C TYR A 67 13.61 -6.39 -1.72
N ILE A 68 13.42 -5.54 -2.73
CA ILE A 68 14.49 -4.74 -3.33
C ILE A 68 14.54 -3.36 -2.67
N VAL A 69 13.39 -2.65 -2.66
CA VAL A 69 13.21 -1.37 -1.96
C VAL A 69 11.77 -1.33 -1.44
N ASP A 70 11.61 -1.23 -0.13
CA ASP A 70 10.30 -1.08 0.49
C ASP A 70 9.93 0.40 0.56
N VAL A 71 9.04 0.83 -0.33
CA VAL A 71 8.59 2.24 -0.40
C VAL A 71 7.71 2.65 0.78
N ASN A 72 7.20 1.69 1.57
CA ASN A 72 6.44 1.98 2.80
C ASN A 72 7.32 2.00 4.06
N ARG A 73 8.65 2.24 3.91
CA ARG A 73 9.60 2.46 5.00
C ARG A 73 10.17 3.85 4.96
N SER A 74 10.56 4.39 6.11
CA SER A 74 11.13 5.74 6.21
C SER A 74 12.57 5.79 5.71
N LYS A 75 12.93 6.82 4.91
CA LYS A 75 14.33 7.15 4.56
C LYS A 75 15.16 7.49 5.79
N TYR A 76 14.51 7.95 6.85
CA TYR A 76 15.14 8.46 8.07
C TYR A 76 15.09 7.45 9.21
N SER A 77 14.72 6.19 8.93
CA SER A 77 14.76 5.16 9.96
C SER A 77 16.17 5.05 10.52
N SER A 78 16.29 5.18 11.85
CA SER A 78 17.55 5.04 12.55
C SER A 78 18.18 3.67 12.28
N LYS A 79 19.51 3.55 12.48
CA LYS A 79 20.23 2.27 12.36
C LYS A 79 19.65 1.15 13.24
N SER A 80 18.80 1.50 14.21
CA SER A 80 18.06 0.58 15.10
C SER A 80 16.73 0.09 14.54
N SER A 81 16.29 0.55 13.35
CA SER A 81 15.05 0.03 12.75
C SER A 81 15.25 -1.44 12.35
N THR A 82 14.43 -2.31 12.88
CA THR A 82 14.41 -3.74 12.56
C THR A 82 14.01 -4.01 11.10
N LEU A 83 13.39 -3.02 10.44
CA LEU A 83 12.89 -3.12 9.06
C LEU A 83 13.45 -1.99 8.19
N PRO A 84 14.65 -2.16 7.62
CA PRO A 84 15.26 -1.15 6.76
C PRO A 84 14.54 -1.05 5.41
N ILE A 85 14.67 0.10 4.75
CA ILE A 85 14.09 0.38 3.43
C ILE A 85 14.60 -0.58 2.33
N ILE A 86 15.83 -1.09 2.47
CA ILE A 86 16.37 -2.20 1.68
C ILE A 86 16.55 -3.36 2.65
N PRO A 87 15.63 -4.36 2.62
CA PRO A 87 15.65 -5.44 3.59
C PRO A 87 16.92 -6.29 3.44
N ARG A 88 17.44 -6.81 4.55
CA ARG A 88 18.63 -7.67 4.56
C ARG A 88 18.27 -9.14 4.49
N TYR A 89 17.22 -9.49 5.18
CA TYR A 89 16.79 -10.85 5.42
C TYR A 89 15.31 -11.01 5.06
N ASP A 90 14.94 -12.20 4.68
CA ASP A 90 13.54 -12.60 4.59
C ASP A 90 12.98 -12.95 5.99
N GLU A 91 11.74 -13.37 6.04
CA GLU A 91 11.01 -13.69 7.27
C GLU A 91 11.57 -14.93 7.99
N SER A 92 12.32 -15.78 7.28
CA SER A 92 13.02 -16.94 7.85
C SER A 92 14.42 -16.58 8.38
N GLY A 93 14.86 -15.33 8.22
CA GLY A 93 16.21 -14.90 8.55
C GLY A 93 17.26 -15.22 7.47
N SER A 94 16.83 -15.70 6.29
CA SER A 94 17.74 -15.97 5.18
C SER A 94 18.14 -14.67 4.46
N PRO A 95 19.43 -14.48 4.08
CA PRO A 95 19.86 -13.29 3.37
C PRO A 95 19.12 -13.12 2.05
N LEU A 96 18.58 -11.93 1.78
CA LEU A 96 17.91 -11.60 0.52
C LEU A 96 18.90 -11.41 -0.64
N PHE A 97 20.10 -11.01 -0.33
CA PHE A 97 21.15 -10.75 -1.32
C PHE A 97 22.34 -11.68 -1.08
N LYS A 98 22.98 -12.19 -2.13
CA LYS A 98 24.26 -12.90 -2.06
C LYS A 98 25.35 -12.03 -1.39
N GLN A 99 25.32 -10.73 -1.71
CA GLN A 99 26.10 -9.69 -1.05
C GLN A 99 25.21 -8.46 -0.90
N TYR A 100 25.09 -7.95 0.32
CA TYR A 100 24.26 -6.77 0.59
C TYR A 100 24.79 -5.55 -0.16
N PRO A 101 23.93 -4.73 -0.78
CA PRO A 101 24.36 -3.61 -1.62
C PRO A 101 25.19 -2.58 -0.83
N SER A 102 26.22 -2.03 -1.49
CA SER A 102 27.03 -0.94 -0.95
C SER A 102 26.18 0.31 -0.69
N LYS A 103 26.66 1.23 0.13
CA LYS A 103 25.95 2.50 0.40
C LYS A 103 25.64 3.28 -0.88
N SER A 104 26.58 3.33 -1.84
CA SER A 104 26.36 3.99 -3.13
C SER A 104 25.28 3.32 -3.95
N THR A 105 25.27 1.99 -4.01
CA THR A 105 24.21 1.21 -4.67
C THR A 105 22.85 1.44 -4.00
N GLN A 106 22.80 1.48 -2.66
CA GLN A 106 21.56 1.78 -1.92
C GLN A 106 21.03 3.16 -2.28
N GLN A 107 21.89 4.19 -2.29
CA GLN A 107 21.49 5.55 -2.68
C GLN A 107 20.96 5.62 -4.11
N GLN A 108 21.62 4.89 -5.04
CA GLN A 108 21.13 4.78 -6.41
C GLN A 108 19.74 4.15 -6.46
N TRP A 109 19.49 3.03 -5.77
CA TRP A 109 18.19 2.36 -5.75
C TRP A 109 17.09 3.22 -5.11
N LEU A 110 17.43 3.99 -4.06
CA LEU A 110 16.48 4.94 -3.50
C LEU A 110 16.09 6.02 -4.51
N LYS A 111 17.04 6.52 -5.29
CA LYS A 111 16.75 7.49 -6.35
C LYS A 111 15.94 6.89 -7.48
N GLU A 112 16.22 5.64 -7.86
CA GLU A 112 15.57 4.97 -8.99
C GLU A 112 14.18 4.41 -8.67
N TYR A 113 13.94 3.94 -7.43
CA TYR A 113 12.73 3.18 -7.10
C TYR A 113 11.89 3.82 -6.00
N TYR A 114 12.51 4.36 -4.96
CA TYR A 114 11.78 4.96 -3.85
C TYR A 114 11.26 6.36 -4.18
N THR A 115 12.17 7.23 -4.63
CA THR A 115 11.84 8.63 -4.90
C THR A 115 10.69 8.79 -5.92
N PRO A 116 10.68 8.07 -7.07
CA PRO A 116 9.60 8.19 -8.04
C PRO A 116 8.21 7.80 -7.52
N TYR A 117 8.14 6.90 -6.53
CA TYR A 117 6.86 6.53 -5.91
C TYR A 117 6.27 7.71 -5.12
N TYR A 118 7.08 8.39 -4.32
CA TYR A 118 6.66 9.56 -3.55
C TYR A 118 6.42 10.78 -4.43
N ASP A 119 7.23 10.97 -5.49
CA ASP A 119 7.01 12.03 -6.46
C ASP A 119 5.65 11.87 -7.14
N ALA A 120 5.28 10.64 -7.54
CA ALA A 120 3.98 10.35 -8.12
C ALA A 120 2.82 10.62 -7.14
N ILE A 121 2.96 10.25 -5.87
CA ILE A 121 1.95 10.58 -4.85
C ILE A 121 1.80 12.10 -4.72
N SER A 122 2.92 12.82 -4.60
CA SER A 122 2.91 14.28 -4.44
C SER A 122 2.29 14.99 -5.67
N GLU A 123 2.61 14.53 -6.87
CA GLU A 123 2.02 15.04 -8.11
C GLU A 123 0.50 14.82 -8.13
N GLN A 124 0.03 13.62 -7.78
CA GLN A 124 -1.41 13.33 -7.76
C GLN A 124 -2.15 14.08 -6.65
N ILE A 125 -1.52 14.34 -5.51
CA ILE A 125 -2.08 15.22 -4.47
C ILE A 125 -2.26 16.62 -5.05
N SER A 126 -1.21 17.23 -5.64
CA SER A 126 -1.26 18.58 -6.21
C SER A 126 -2.35 18.71 -7.28
N LEU A 127 -2.50 17.73 -8.17
CA LEU A 127 -3.57 17.73 -9.19
C LEU A 127 -4.98 17.68 -8.55
N LYS A 128 -5.13 16.98 -7.42
CA LYS A 128 -6.42 16.90 -6.73
C LYS A 128 -6.74 18.16 -5.94
N GLU A 129 -5.74 18.87 -5.43
CA GLU A 129 -5.89 20.16 -4.72
C GLU A 129 -6.50 21.26 -5.59
N GLU A 130 -6.37 21.17 -6.91
CA GLU A 130 -7.01 22.11 -7.83
C GLU A 130 -8.55 22.10 -7.74
N ASN A 131 -9.14 20.98 -7.33
CA ASN A 131 -10.58 20.77 -7.34
C ASN A 131 -11.18 20.35 -5.99
N HIS A 132 -10.34 20.01 -5.01
CA HIS A 132 -10.80 19.46 -3.73
C HIS A 132 -10.06 20.10 -2.56
N SER A 133 -10.82 20.57 -1.58
CA SER A 133 -10.28 21.16 -0.34
C SER A 133 -9.67 20.11 0.60
N LYS A 134 -10.08 18.85 0.49
CA LYS A 134 -9.56 17.71 1.23
C LYS A 134 -9.34 16.51 0.32
N ILE A 135 -8.26 15.79 0.59
CA ILE A 135 -7.86 14.59 -0.16
C ILE A 135 -7.78 13.42 0.82
N CYS A 136 -8.22 12.24 0.38
CA CYS A 136 -8.07 11.01 1.14
C CYS A 136 -7.22 10.00 0.39
N ILE A 137 -6.17 9.50 1.05
CA ILE A 137 -5.30 8.44 0.52
C ILE A 137 -5.66 7.12 1.18
N LEU A 138 -5.98 6.14 0.34
CA LEU A 138 -6.22 4.76 0.73
C LEU A 138 -4.99 3.94 0.36
N ASP A 139 -4.14 3.64 1.35
CA ASP A 139 -2.92 2.84 1.17
C ASP A 139 -3.26 1.37 1.34
N LEU A 140 -3.41 0.66 0.22
CA LEU A 140 -3.89 -0.72 0.21
C LEU A 140 -2.74 -1.71 0.40
N HIS A 141 -2.96 -2.62 1.32
CA HIS A 141 -2.11 -3.74 1.66
C HIS A 141 -2.93 -5.01 1.83
N SER A 142 -2.24 -6.11 1.96
CA SER A 142 -2.85 -7.38 2.31
C SER A 142 -1.92 -8.24 3.16
N TYR A 143 -2.48 -9.20 3.86
CA TYR A 143 -1.74 -10.02 4.79
C TYR A 143 -2.25 -11.46 4.85
N ASP A 144 -1.36 -12.34 5.28
CA ASP A 144 -1.66 -13.75 5.55
C ASP A 144 -2.43 -13.86 6.88
N ASP A 145 -3.73 -14.03 6.79
CA ASP A 145 -4.63 -14.07 7.93
C ASP A 145 -4.53 -15.37 8.75
N GLU A 146 -3.99 -16.43 8.18
CA GLU A 146 -3.65 -17.65 8.93
C GLU A 146 -2.45 -17.37 9.87
N TYR A 147 -1.45 -16.64 9.37
CA TYR A 147 -0.27 -16.27 10.18
C TYR A 147 -0.60 -15.31 11.32
N PHE A 148 -1.50 -14.34 11.07
CA PHE A 148 -1.87 -13.32 12.07
C PHE A 148 -3.10 -13.68 12.90
N GLU A 149 -3.68 -14.86 12.71
CA GLU A 149 -4.83 -15.38 13.46
C GLU A 149 -6.04 -14.41 13.50
N THR A 150 -6.25 -13.67 12.41
CA THR A 150 -7.38 -12.74 12.25
C THR A 150 -7.81 -12.68 10.79
N ASN A 151 -9.12 -12.65 10.55
CA ASN A 151 -9.72 -12.56 9.22
C ASN A 151 -10.44 -11.21 8.98
N LYS A 152 -10.10 -10.18 9.78
CA LYS A 152 -10.71 -8.86 9.68
C LYS A 152 -9.89 -7.94 8.78
N ILE A 153 -10.54 -7.04 8.06
CA ILE A 153 -9.85 -5.93 7.43
C ILE A 153 -9.30 -5.01 8.52
N ILE A 154 -7.99 -4.72 8.48
CA ILE A 154 -7.38 -3.83 9.45
C ILE A 154 -7.31 -2.42 8.84
N ILE A 155 -7.89 -1.45 9.51
CA ILE A 155 -7.75 -0.04 9.18
C ILE A 155 -6.72 0.55 10.12
N SER A 156 -5.57 0.93 9.58
CA SER A 156 -4.44 1.47 10.33
C SER A 156 -4.34 2.98 10.15
N THR A 157 -4.21 3.69 11.25
CA THR A 157 -4.29 5.16 11.32
C THR A 157 -3.14 5.78 12.10
N ARG A 158 -2.11 4.98 12.42
CA ARG A 158 -1.01 5.36 13.33
C ARG A 158 -1.53 5.94 14.65
N ASP A 159 -2.38 5.16 15.29
CA ASP A 159 -3.04 5.54 16.54
C ASP A 159 -3.86 6.85 16.38
N ARG A 160 -4.60 6.97 15.28
CA ARG A 160 -5.48 8.10 14.90
C ARG A 160 -4.75 9.42 14.60
N SER A 161 -3.49 9.35 14.20
CA SER A 161 -2.69 10.55 13.89
C SER A 161 -2.77 10.99 12.43
N THR A 162 -3.29 10.13 11.51
CA THR A 162 -3.29 10.38 10.07
C THR A 162 -4.66 10.73 9.49
N ILE A 163 -5.69 10.78 10.32
CA ILE A 163 -7.08 11.03 9.91
C ILE A 163 -7.88 11.67 11.04
N SER A 164 -8.85 12.50 10.72
CA SER A 164 -9.76 13.09 11.68
C SER A 164 -10.73 12.03 12.28
N LYS A 165 -11.19 12.28 13.51
CA LYS A 165 -12.11 11.39 14.21
C LYS A 165 -13.41 11.16 13.44
N ASP A 166 -13.95 12.19 12.81
CA ASP A 166 -15.23 12.10 12.09
C ASP A 166 -15.09 11.33 10.78
N ALA A 167 -14.00 11.57 10.03
CA ALA A 167 -13.69 10.81 8.83
C ALA A 167 -13.46 9.32 9.14
N LEU A 168 -12.68 9.01 10.18
CA LEU A 168 -12.47 7.62 10.60
C LEU A 168 -13.79 6.94 10.97
N LYS A 169 -14.64 7.60 11.76
CA LYS A 169 -15.97 7.07 12.14
C LYS A 169 -16.82 6.78 10.92
N TYR A 170 -16.80 7.69 9.93
CA TYR A 170 -17.55 7.50 8.69
C TYR A 170 -17.00 6.33 7.85
N ILE A 171 -15.69 6.23 7.72
CA ILE A 171 -15.03 5.13 7.00
C ILE A 171 -15.37 3.77 7.64
N VAL A 172 -15.27 3.66 8.96
CA VAL A 172 -15.68 2.46 9.70
C VAL A 172 -17.12 2.08 9.35
N TYR A 173 -18.04 3.03 9.41
CA TYR A 173 -19.44 2.82 9.04
C TYR A 173 -19.59 2.31 7.60
N CYS A 174 -18.81 2.82 6.63
CA CYS A 174 -18.86 2.36 5.24
C CYS A 174 -18.48 0.88 5.10
N PHE A 175 -17.44 0.43 5.80
CA PHE A 175 -17.05 -0.99 5.79
C PHE A 175 -18.10 -1.89 6.46
N GLU A 176 -18.60 -1.50 7.63
CA GLU A 176 -19.61 -2.26 8.36
C GLU A 176 -20.91 -2.39 7.56
N LYS A 177 -21.32 -1.34 6.86
CA LYS A 177 -22.51 -1.34 5.99
C LYS A 177 -22.43 -2.38 4.86
N GLU A 178 -21.23 -2.64 4.33
CA GLU A 178 -20.97 -3.67 3.34
C GLU A 178 -20.71 -5.06 3.97
N ALA A 179 -21.00 -5.22 5.26
CA ALA A 179 -20.74 -6.44 6.03
C ALA A 179 -19.28 -6.91 5.93
N LEU A 180 -18.34 -5.96 5.99
CA LEU A 180 -16.91 -6.20 6.09
C LEU A 180 -16.49 -6.01 7.55
N SER A 181 -16.03 -7.08 8.19
CA SER A 181 -15.53 -7.02 9.56
C SER A 181 -14.20 -6.27 9.60
N ILE A 182 -14.09 -5.29 10.49
CA ILE A 182 -12.90 -4.46 10.63
C ILE A 182 -12.28 -4.53 12.02
N GLN A 183 -11.01 -4.15 12.09
CA GLN A 183 -10.25 -3.91 13.32
C GLN A 183 -9.37 -2.67 13.12
N LEU A 184 -9.15 -1.89 14.20
CA LEU A 184 -8.37 -0.65 14.12
C LEU A 184 -6.98 -0.85 14.72
N ASP A 185 -5.94 -0.40 14.00
CA ASP A 185 -4.55 -0.25 14.46
C ASP A 185 -3.91 -1.51 15.10
N THR A 186 -4.47 -2.69 14.88
CA THR A 186 -3.97 -3.96 15.43
C THR A 186 -4.23 -5.11 14.46
N PRO A 187 -3.25 -5.94 14.11
CA PRO A 187 -1.84 -5.91 14.54
C PRO A 187 -1.00 -4.82 13.83
N PHE A 188 -1.51 -4.22 12.76
CA PHE A 188 -0.79 -3.23 11.97
C PHE A 188 -1.20 -1.81 12.36
N LYS A 189 -0.19 -0.93 12.59
CA LYS A 189 -0.43 0.48 12.98
C LYS A 189 -0.36 1.46 11.82
N GLY A 190 0.06 1.02 10.65
CA GLY A 190 0.26 1.84 9.47
C GLY A 190 1.72 2.20 9.19
N GLY A 191 2.05 2.27 7.92
CA GLY A 191 3.40 2.47 7.40
C GLY A 191 3.82 3.92 7.22
N ASN A 192 4.90 4.09 6.45
CA ASN A 192 5.49 5.40 6.23
C ASN A 192 4.71 6.26 5.24
N ILE A 193 4.02 5.66 4.27
CA ILE A 193 3.25 6.41 3.26
C ILE A 193 2.20 7.26 3.95
N ILE A 194 1.30 6.66 4.74
CA ILE A 194 0.25 7.41 5.43
C ILE A 194 0.81 8.43 6.41
N HIS A 195 1.97 8.15 7.02
CA HIS A 195 2.67 9.10 7.90
C HIS A 195 3.16 10.34 7.15
N GLU A 196 3.80 10.14 6.00
CA GLU A 196 4.39 11.27 5.25
C GLU A 196 3.31 12.15 4.62
N VAL A 197 2.31 11.55 4.00
CA VAL A 197 1.27 12.30 3.29
C VAL A 197 0.35 13.08 4.24
N SER A 198 0.05 12.54 5.42
CA SER A 198 -0.79 13.21 6.42
C SER A 198 -0.13 14.39 7.14
N LYS A 199 1.14 14.70 6.86
CA LYS A 199 1.78 15.95 7.30
C LYS A 199 1.20 17.18 6.60
N GLN A 200 0.58 17.00 5.43
CA GLN A 200 -0.16 18.05 4.73
C GLN A 200 -1.54 18.19 5.38
N SER A 201 -1.90 19.41 5.76
CA SER A 201 -3.10 19.67 6.59
C SER A 201 -4.43 19.33 5.91
N ASN A 202 -4.44 19.27 4.59
CA ASN A 202 -5.61 18.93 3.76
C ASN A 202 -5.62 17.46 3.29
N VAL A 203 -4.64 16.64 3.70
CA VAL A 203 -4.55 15.23 3.33
C VAL A 203 -4.82 14.36 4.56
N GLU A 204 -5.82 13.52 4.45
CA GLU A 204 -6.08 12.43 5.38
C GLU A 204 -5.71 11.10 4.75
N ALA A 205 -5.20 10.15 5.53
CA ALA A 205 -4.74 8.87 5.01
C ALA A 205 -5.01 7.72 5.97
N ILE A 206 -5.38 6.58 5.41
CA ILE A 206 -5.49 5.30 6.12
C ILE A 206 -4.75 4.21 5.36
N GLN A 207 -4.20 3.25 6.09
CA GLN A 207 -3.75 1.99 5.52
C GLN A 207 -4.83 0.94 5.71
N ILE A 208 -5.12 0.17 4.66
CA ILE A 208 -6.14 -0.88 4.66
C ILE A 208 -5.44 -2.20 4.38
N GLU A 209 -5.46 -3.10 5.36
CA GLU A 209 -4.88 -4.43 5.27
C GLU A 209 -5.98 -5.46 5.02
N ILE A 210 -5.95 -6.10 3.88
CA ILE A 210 -6.98 -7.05 3.42
C ILE A 210 -6.49 -8.47 3.66
N PRO A 211 -7.24 -9.32 4.41
CA PRO A 211 -6.90 -10.72 4.57
C PRO A 211 -6.82 -11.47 3.24
N TYR A 212 -5.81 -12.31 3.03
CA TYR A 212 -5.68 -13.13 1.82
C TYR A 212 -6.89 -14.02 1.57
N SER A 213 -7.48 -14.58 2.63
CA SER A 213 -8.66 -15.45 2.52
C SER A 213 -9.87 -14.79 1.87
N LEU A 214 -9.96 -13.45 1.87
CA LEU A 214 -11.08 -12.72 1.28
C LEU A 214 -11.01 -12.64 -0.25
N TYR A 215 -9.84 -12.84 -0.88
CA TYR A 215 -9.71 -12.64 -2.32
C TYR A 215 -8.74 -13.59 -3.03
N LEU A 216 -7.92 -14.36 -2.27
CA LEU A 216 -6.92 -15.26 -2.84
C LEU A 216 -7.27 -16.74 -2.62
N HIS A 217 -6.73 -17.57 -3.51
CA HIS A 217 -6.49 -18.98 -3.37
C HIS A 217 -5.09 -19.30 -3.90
N HIS A 218 -4.20 -19.83 -3.01
CA HIS A 218 -2.78 -20.10 -3.35
C HIS A 218 -2.06 -18.90 -4.01
N ASN A 219 -2.13 -17.72 -3.40
CA ASN A 219 -1.52 -16.46 -3.87
C ASN A 219 -2.00 -15.97 -5.26
N LYS A 220 -3.14 -16.44 -5.73
CA LYS A 220 -3.80 -15.99 -6.96
C LYS A 220 -5.22 -15.54 -6.66
N LEU A 221 -5.73 -14.60 -7.44
CA LEU A 221 -7.13 -14.19 -7.33
C LEU A 221 -8.06 -15.41 -7.45
N ASP A 222 -8.88 -15.62 -6.43
CA ASP A 222 -10.04 -16.49 -6.52
C ASP A 222 -11.15 -15.75 -7.24
N ALA A 223 -11.65 -16.29 -8.35
CA ALA A 223 -12.60 -15.59 -9.21
C ALA A 223 -13.89 -15.19 -8.48
N THR A 224 -14.39 -16.04 -7.58
CA THR A 224 -15.62 -15.77 -6.82
C THR A 224 -15.39 -14.80 -5.68
N LYS A 225 -14.40 -15.08 -4.84
CA LYS A 225 -14.07 -14.25 -3.66
C LYS A 225 -13.65 -12.84 -4.08
N SER A 226 -12.74 -12.74 -5.07
CA SER A 226 -12.25 -11.44 -5.54
C SER A 226 -13.37 -10.58 -6.12
N LYS A 227 -14.31 -11.17 -6.88
CA LYS A 227 -15.45 -10.44 -7.42
C LYS A 227 -16.35 -9.88 -6.31
N ILE A 228 -16.69 -10.72 -5.32
CA ILE A 228 -17.49 -10.28 -4.17
C ILE A 228 -16.81 -9.14 -3.41
N LEU A 229 -15.52 -9.29 -3.16
CA LEU A 229 -14.76 -8.25 -2.44
C LEU A 229 -14.63 -6.97 -3.27
N GLN A 230 -14.38 -7.07 -4.59
CA GLN A 230 -14.35 -5.91 -5.50
C GLN A 230 -15.63 -5.09 -5.42
N GLU A 231 -16.79 -5.75 -5.53
CA GLU A 231 -18.10 -5.08 -5.47
C GLU A 231 -18.27 -4.32 -4.15
N LYS A 232 -17.94 -4.96 -3.02
CA LYS A 232 -18.02 -4.35 -1.69
C LYS A 232 -17.05 -3.18 -1.53
N LEU A 233 -15.77 -3.35 -1.90
CA LEU A 233 -14.76 -2.30 -1.78
C LEU A 233 -15.11 -1.11 -2.70
N LEU A 234 -15.64 -1.34 -3.89
CA LEU A 234 -16.08 -0.27 -4.77
C LEU A 234 -17.21 0.55 -4.12
N GLN A 235 -18.18 -0.09 -3.44
CA GLN A 235 -19.22 0.61 -2.70
C GLN A 235 -18.64 1.41 -1.53
N VAL A 236 -17.75 0.82 -0.75
CA VAL A 236 -17.06 1.50 0.36
C VAL A 236 -16.31 2.75 -0.15
N PHE A 237 -15.46 2.59 -1.17
CA PHE A 237 -14.65 3.70 -1.68
C PHE A 237 -15.51 4.79 -2.33
N SER A 238 -16.60 4.43 -3.02
CA SER A 238 -17.56 5.40 -3.55
C SER A 238 -18.29 6.18 -2.46
N GLN A 239 -18.56 5.58 -1.30
CA GLN A 239 -19.14 6.28 -0.15
C GLN A 239 -18.10 7.21 0.49
N ILE A 240 -16.85 6.77 0.64
CA ILE A 240 -15.74 7.61 1.15
C ILE A 240 -15.53 8.80 0.20
N GLU A 241 -15.51 8.58 -1.11
CA GLU A 241 -15.42 9.66 -2.11
C GLU A 241 -16.49 10.74 -1.90
N LYS A 242 -17.76 10.33 -1.73
CA LYS A 242 -18.87 11.26 -1.48
C LYS A 242 -18.69 12.08 -0.20
N TYR A 243 -18.07 11.53 0.81
CA TYR A 243 -17.76 12.25 2.04
C TYR A 243 -16.74 13.36 1.81
N TYR A 244 -15.68 13.09 1.04
CA TYR A 244 -14.61 14.07 0.75
C TYR A 244 -14.95 15.04 -0.39
N LYS A 245 -16.01 14.82 -1.16
CA LYS A 245 -16.53 15.78 -2.17
C LYS A 245 -17.40 16.89 -1.58
N LYS A 246 -17.73 16.82 -0.30
CA LYS A 246 -18.50 17.86 0.41
C LYS A 246 -17.60 19.00 0.82
#